data_be2be24584b432e1772cff1aaec02526
#
_entry.id   be2be24584b432e1772cff1aaec02526
#
_cell.length_a   1.000
_cell.length_b   1.000
_cell.length_c   1.000
_cell.angle_alpha   90.00
_cell.angle_beta   90.00
_cell.angle_gamma   90.00
#
_symmetry.space_group_name_H-M   'P 1'
#
loop_
_entity.id
_entity.type
_entity.pdbx_description
1 polymer ?
#
loop_
_entity_poly.entity_id
_entity_poly.type
_entity_poly.pdbx_seq_one_letter_code
_entity_poly.pdbx_strand_id
1 'polypeptide(L)'
;MYRLHFDILEEVSRRLPDFPIVLHGASSVLPEYVKIINANGGKLDEAIGIPEDQLRHAASLAVCKINIDSDLRLALTAGVRQHLAQYPAHFDPRQYLTDGRT
;
A
#
# COMPACT_ATOMS: atom_id res chain seq x y z
N MET A 1 -9.13 -11.23 -6.52
CA MET A 1 -9.04 -10.33 -5.37
C MET A 1 -8.31 -11.00 -4.23
N TYR A 2 -7.34 -10.33 -3.67
CA TYR A 2 -6.59 -10.87 -2.55
C TYR A 2 -7.42 -10.77 -1.27
N ARG A 3 -7.47 -11.84 -0.50
CA ARG A 3 -8.27 -11.89 0.72
C ARG A 3 -7.50 -12.55 1.85
N LEU A 4 -7.55 -11.94 3.02
CA LEU A 4 -6.94 -12.52 4.22
C LEU A 4 -7.79 -13.70 4.73
N HIS A 5 -7.10 -14.72 5.25
CA HIS A 5 -7.73 -15.85 5.91
C HIS A 5 -7.95 -15.52 7.38
N PHE A 6 -9.04 -14.80 7.67
CA PHE A 6 -9.37 -14.40 9.04
C PHE A 6 -9.65 -15.58 9.95
N ASP A 7 -10.12 -16.68 9.39
CA ASP A 7 -10.34 -17.92 10.13
C ASP A 7 -9.04 -18.42 10.77
N ILE A 8 -7.91 -18.31 10.08
CA ILE A 8 -6.60 -18.67 10.62
C ILE A 8 -6.18 -17.71 11.72
N LEU A 9 -6.37 -16.41 11.52
CA LEU A 9 -6.06 -15.39 12.53
C LEU A 9 -6.88 -15.59 13.80
N GLU A 10 -8.18 -15.88 13.65
CA GLU A 10 -9.06 -16.14 14.77
C GLU A 10 -8.63 -17.39 15.54
N GLU A 11 -8.25 -18.45 14.83
CA GLU A 11 -7.78 -19.69 15.44
C GLU A 11 -6.45 -19.46 16.20
N VAL A 12 -5.52 -18.70 15.63
CA VAL A 12 -4.26 -18.36 16.30
C VAL A 12 -4.54 -17.52 17.55
N SER A 13 -5.44 -16.54 17.46
CA SER A 13 -5.81 -15.72 18.62
C SER A 13 -6.44 -16.54 19.74
N ARG A 14 -7.21 -17.58 19.40
CA ARG A 14 -7.85 -18.47 20.35
C ARG A 14 -6.83 -19.37 21.04
N ARG A 15 -5.87 -19.90 20.29
CA ARG A 15 -4.85 -20.82 20.84
C ARG A 15 -3.75 -20.11 21.60
N LEU A 16 -3.40 -18.89 21.16
CA LEU A 16 -2.32 -18.08 21.74
C LEU A 16 -2.87 -16.69 22.10
N PRO A 17 -3.72 -16.59 23.13
CA PRO A 17 -4.28 -15.29 23.52
C PRO A 17 -3.17 -14.33 23.93
N ASP A 18 -3.31 -13.05 23.55
CA ASP A 18 -2.37 -11.98 23.83
C ASP A 18 -0.97 -12.19 23.22
N PHE A 19 -0.85 -13.07 22.24
CA PHE A 19 0.40 -13.27 21.52
C PHE A 19 0.48 -12.33 20.31
N PRO A 20 1.49 -11.43 20.25
CA PRO A 20 1.60 -10.48 19.15
C PRO A 20 1.98 -11.18 17.83
N ILE A 21 1.34 -10.77 16.75
CA ILE A 21 1.56 -11.32 15.42
C ILE A 21 1.98 -10.19 14.47
N VAL A 22 2.94 -10.48 13.59
CA VAL A 22 3.35 -9.60 12.50
C VAL A 22 2.74 -10.12 11.21
N LEU A 23 2.07 -9.24 10.48
CA LEU A 23 1.46 -9.59 9.19
C LEU A 23 2.45 -9.26 8.06
N HIS A 24 2.90 -10.30 7.35
CA HIS A 24 3.77 -10.18 6.19
C HIS A 24 2.98 -10.40 4.91
N GLY A 25 3.46 -9.80 3.80
CA GLY A 25 2.86 -9.99 2.49
C GLY A 25 1.46 -9.42 2.37
N ALA A 26 1.13 -8.44 3.21
CA ALA A 26 -0.20 -7.87 3.31
C ALA A 26 -0.16 -6.35 3.05
N SER A 27 0.45 -5.95 1.95
CA SER A 27 0.49 -4.53 1.57
C SER A 27 -0.84 -4.12 0.94
N SER A 28 -1.32 -2.94 1.31
CA SER A 28 -2.45 -2.34 0.63
C SER A 28 -1.98 -1.65 -0.64
N VAL A 29 -2.81 -1.70 -1.68
CA VAL A 29 -2.59 -0.99 -2.92
C VAL A 29 -3.80 -0.12 -3.16
N LEU A 30 -3.65 1.20 -3.01
CA LEU A 30 -4.76 2.12 -3.16
C LEU A 30 -5.04 2.36 -4.64
N PRO A 31 -6.27 2.09 -5.12
CA PRO A 31 -6.61 2.26 -6.53
C PRO A 31 -6.40 3.67 -7.06
N GLU A 32 -6.51 4.68 -6.19
CA GLU A 32 -6.30 6.08 -6.58
C GLU A 32 -4.88 6.34 -7.06
N TYR A 33 -3.87 5.74 -6.42
CA TYR A 33 -2.47 5.89 -6.86
C TYR A 33 -2.20 5.17 -8.15
N VAL A 34 -2.80 3.99 -8.35
CA VAL A 34 -2.70 3.26 -9.62
C VAL A 34 -3.27 4.10 -10.75
N LYS A 35 -4.42 4.75 -10.53
CA LYS A 35 -5.03 5.64 -11.53
C LYS A 35 -4.11 6.83 -11.86
N ILE A 36 -3.52 7.45 -10.87
CA ILE A 36 -2.62 8.58 -11.07
C ILE A 36 -1.41 8.14 -11.89
N ILE A 37 -0.80 7.02 -11.55
CA ILE A 37 0.36 6.49 -12.26
C ILE A 37 0.01 6.21 -13.72
N ASN A 38 -1.10 5.53 -13.97
CA ASN A 38 -1.52 5.17 -15.33
C ASN A 38 -1.91 6.40 -16.15
N ALA A 39 -2.51 7.40 -15.53
CA ALA A 39 -2.86 8.66 -16.20
C ALA A 39 -1.63 9.48 -16.57
N ASN A 40 -0.51 9.25 -15.90
CA ASN A 40 0.74 10.02 -16.10
C ASN A 40 1.86 9.17 -16.70
N GLY A 41 1.51 8.30 -17.62
CA GLY A 41 2.47 7.55 -18.43
C GLY A 41 2.86 6.18 -17.90
N GLY A 42 2.30 5.75 -16.78
CA GLY A 42 2.54 4.41 -16.26
C GLY A 42 1.63 3.36 -16.89
N LYS A 43 1.97 2.10 -16.67
CA LYS A 43 1.20 0.96 -17.17
C LYS A 43 1.15 -0.12 -16.10
N LEU A 44 0.41 0.16 -15.02
CA LEU A 44 0.13 -0.85 -14.01
C LEU A 44 -1.20 -1.50 -14.35
N ASP A 45 -1.16 -2.74 -14.84
CA ASP A 45 -2.36 -3.42 -15.31
C ASP A 45 -3.24 -3.85 -14.15
N GLU A 46 -2.67 -4.56 -13.19
CA GLU A 46 -3.39 -4.98 -11.99
C GLU A 46 -2.45 -4.93 -10.79
N ALA A 47 -2.59 -3.89 -9.99
CA ALA A 47 -1.93 -3.84 -8.72
C ALA A 47 -2.97 -4.17 -7.65
N ILE A 48 -2.93 -5.40 -7.14
CA ILE A 48 -3.88 -5.86 -6.14
C ILE A 48 -3.16 -5.99 -4.81
N GLY A 49 -3.67 -5.30 -3.82
CA GLY A 49 -3.24 -5.45 -2.45
C GLY A 49 -4.41 -5.84 -1.57
N ILE A 50 -4.17 -5.88 -0.28
CA ILE A 50 -5.21 -6.18 0.70
C ILE A 50 -5.99 -4.89 0.97
N PRO A 51 -7.33 -4.91 0.89
CA PRO A 51 -8.14 -3.75 1.21
C PRO A 51 -7.89 -3.25 2.64
N GLU A 52 -7.96 -1.95 2.82
CA GLU A 52 -7.67 -1.32 4.12
C GLU A 52 -8.61 -1.81 5.22
N ASP A 53 -9.88 -2.05 4.89
CA ASP A 53 -10.85 -2.56 5.86
C ASP A 53 -10.46 -3.95 6.38
N GLN A 54 -9.88 -4.80 5.54
CA GLN A 54 -9.37 -6.10 5.96
C GLN A 54 -8.14 -5.97 6.86
N LEU A 55 -7.27 -5.01 6.58
CA LEU A 55 -6.13 -4.74 7.46
C LEU A 55 -6.57 -4.25 8.83
N ARG A 56 -7.58 -3.42 8.89
CA ARG A 56 -8.17 -2.97 10.15
C ARG A 56 -8.79 -4.12 10.92
N HIS A 57 -9.49 -5.01 10.23
CA HIS A 57 -10.06 -6.20 10.86
C HIS A 57 -8.95 -7.09 11.43
N ALA A 58 -7.89 -7.34 10.66
CA ALA A 58 -6.75 -8.13 11.13
C ALA A 58 -6.11 -7.50 12.37
N ALA A 59 -5.98 -6.18 12.42
CA ALA A 59 -5.41 -5.47 13.54
C ALA A 59 -6.29 -5.56 14.79
N SER A 60 -7.60 -5.77 14.65
CA SER A 60 -8.50 -5.97 15.77
C SER A 60 -8.37 -7.36 16.39
N LEU A 61 -7.71 -8.30 15.73
CA LEU A 61 -7.43 -9.64 16.25
C LEU A 61 -6.08 -9.65 16.98
N ALA A 62 -5.12 -10.44 16.53
CA ALA A 62 -3.83 -10.57 17.21
C ALA A 62 -2.69 -9.86 16.45
N VAL A 63 -2.98 -9.23 15.32
CA VAL A 63 -1.97 -8.57 14.51
C VAL A 63 -1.58 -7.24 15.15
N CYS A 64 -0.31 -7.13 15.57
CA CYS A 64 0.24 -5.93 16.19
C CYS A 64 1.10 -5.09 15.26
N LYS A 65 1.54 -5.66 14.15
CA LYS A 65 2.40 -4.99 13.19
C LYS A 65 2.02 -5.37 11.79
N ILE A 66 1.88 -4.37 10.92
CA ILE A 66 1.65 -4.55 9.49
C ILE A 66 2.81 -3.88 8.76
N ASN A 67 3.48 -4.64 7.89
CA ASN A 67 4.57 -4.10 7.10
C ASN A 67 4.01 -3.28 5.95
N ILE A 68 4.46 -2.03 5.84
CA ILE A 68 4.04 -1.10 4.80
C ILE A 68 5.22 -0.90 3.85
N ASP A 69 5.01 -1.17 2.57
CA ASP A 69 6.04 -0.99 1.55
C ASP A 69 5.44 -0.59 0.20
N SER A 70 4.59 -1.44 -0.38
CA SER A 70 4.05 -1.22 -1.72
C SER A 70 3.22 0.06 -1.82
N ASP A 71 2.43 0.39 -0.83
CA ASP A 71 1.60 1.59 -0.83
C ASP A 71 2.45 2.86 -0.73
N LEU A 72 3.56 2.86 0.03
CA LEU A 72 4.48 3.99 0.05
C LEU A 72 5.18 4.16 -1.30
N ARG A 73 5.61 3.06 -1.92
CA ARG A 73 6.22 3.11 -3.25
C ARG A 73 5.24 3.59 -4.30
N LEU A 74 3.99 3.16 -4.23
CA LEU A 74 2.95 3.63 -5.14
C LEU A 74 2.68 5.12 -4.97
N ALA A 75 2.53 5.58 -3.74
CA ALA A 75 2.28 6.98 -3.44
C ALA A 75 3.41 7.87 -3.95
N LEU A 76 4.66 7.48 -3.67
CA LEU A 76 5.84 8.21 -4.16
C LEU A 76 5.87 8.24 -5.68
N THR A 77 5.68 7.10 -6.33
CA THR A 77 5.68 7.00 -7.79
C THR A 77 4.57 7.83 -8.42
N ALA A 78 3.38 7.79 -7.83
CA ALA A 78 2.24 8.58 -8.31
C ALA A 78 2.56 10.08 -8.27
N GLY A 79 3.12 10.57 -7.17
CA GLY A 79 3.50 11.97 -7.05
C GLY A 79 4.59 12.37 -8.04
N VAL A 80 5.61 11.53 -8.21
CA VAL A 80 6.71 11.80 -9.15
C VAL A 80 6.19 11.83 -10.59
N ARG A 81 5.39 10.84 -10.98
CA ARG A 81 4.87 10.81 -12.36
C ARG A 81 3.94 11.97 -12.64
N GLN A 82 3.09 12.34 -11.70
CA GLN A 82 2.20 13.48 -11.86
C GLN A 82 3.00 14.78 -12.03
N HIS A 83 4.03 14.96 -11.21
CA HIS A 83 4.88 16.14 -11.31
C HIS A 83 5.59 16.22 -12.68
N LEU A 84 6.18 15.11 -13.12
CA LEU A 84 6.90 15.09 -14.40
C LEU A 84 5.98 15.28 -15.60
N ALA A 85 4.71 14.85 -15.49
CA ALA A 85 3.73 15.08 -16.54
C ALA A 85 3.31 16.56 -16.60
N GLN A 86 3.17 17.21 -15.44
CA GLN A 86 2.80 18.63 -15.36
C GLN A 86 3.97 19.55 -15.72
N TYR A 87 5.19 19.15 -15.41
CA TYR A 87 6.40 19.94 -15.63
C TYR A 87 7.44 19.12 -16.39
N PRO A 88 7.23 18.90 -17.71
CA PRO A 88 8.09 17.98 -18.47
C PRO A 88 9.55 18.40 -18.56
N ALA A 89 9.85 19.67 -18.31
CA ALA A 89 11.23 20.18 -18.35
C ALA A 89 11.97 20.01 -17.02
N HIS A 90 11.29 19.63 -15.96
CA HIS A 90 11.92 19.44 -14.66
C HIS A 90 12.70 18.12 -14.63
N PHE A 91 13.94 18.18 -14.18
CA PHE A 91 14.81 17.01 -14.09
C PHE A 91 15.55 16.93 -12.76
N ASP A 92 15.40 17.90 -11.88
CA ASP A 92 16.06 17.93 -10.58
C ASP A 92 15.23 17.15 -9.56
N PRO A 93 15.81 16.11 -8.91
CA PRO A 93 15.09 15.34 -7.90
C PRO A 93 14.47 16.18 -6.78
N ARG A 94 15.08 17.32 -6.45
CA ARG A 94 14.52 18.22 -5.44
C ARG A 94 13.15 18.76 -5.84
N GLN A 95 12.88 18.85 -7.14
CA GLN A 95 11.61 19.33 -7.65
C GLN A 95 10.53 18.25 -7.61
N TYR A 96 10.78 17.08 -8.19
CA TYR A 96 9.74 16.05 -8.28
C TYR A 96 9.61 15.17 -7.05
N LEU A 97 10.67 15.01 -6.24
CA LEU A 97 10.57 14.23 -5.01
C LEU A 97 9.75 14.93 -3.93
N THR A 98 9.63 16.25 -3.99
CA THR A 98 8.78 16.99 -3.06
C THR A 98 7.32 16.54 -3.19
N ASP A 99 6.81 16.46 -4.42
CA ASP A 99 5.44 16.01 -4.66
C ASP A 99 5.28 14.53 -4.31
N GLY A 100 6.27 13.72 -4.59
CA GLY A 100 6.25 12.31 -4.22
C GLY A 100 6.19 12.10 -2.70
N ARG A 101 6.87 12.96 -1.95
CA ARG A 101 6.89 12.88 -0.49
C ARG A 101 5.58 13.36 0.16
N THR A 102 4.95 14.34 -0.46
CA THR A 102 3.71 14.92 0.06
C THR A 102 2.51 13.99 -0.10
#